data_afae486d96a322fdb224630604bf4efc
#
_entry.id   afae486d96a322fdb224630604bf4efc
#
_cell.length_a   1.000
_cell.length_b   1.000
_cell.length_c   1.000
_cell.angle_alpha   90.00
_cell.angle_beta   90.00
_cell.angle_gamma   90.00
#
_symmetry.space_group_name_H-M   'P 1'
#
loop_
_entity.id
_entity.type
_entity.pdbx_description
1 polymer ?
#
loop_
_entity_poly.entity_id
_entity_poly.type
_entity_poly.pdbx_seq_one_letter_code
_entity_poly.pdbx_strand_id
1 'polypeptide(L)'
;MKKKIINLTEIKKIITLLKRKNKKIVQCHGVFDFLHLGHLKHFKTAKKYGDILIISVTPDEFIQKGFGRPYFNSEQRLESLASLEIVDFVVLNNSKNSVDIIKRIKPNYYCKGKEYKNFKEDITGEIKNELKAIKSVGGKLIFTNDETHSSSIILNKD
;
A
#
# COMPACT_ATOMS: atom_id res chain seq x y z
N MET A 1 -22.77 -2.71 6.82
CA MET A 1 -21.57 -2.33 6.06
C MET A 1 -20.45 -3.32 6.32
N LYS A 2 -19.76 -3.72 5.26
CA LYS A 2 -18.61 -4.60 5.40
C LYS A 2 -17.45 -3.85 6.07
N LYS A 3 -16.88 -4.41 7.13
CA LYS A 3 -15.70 -3.84 7.78
C LYS A 3 -14.50 -3.92 6.85
N LYS A 4 -13.93 -2.78 6.46
CA LYS A 4 -12.74 -2.70 5.59
C LYS A 4 -11.44 -2.47 6.36
N ILE A 5 -11.50 -1.73 7.47
CA ILE A 5 -10.32 -1.50 8.31
C ILE A 5 -10.09 -2.72 9.18
N ILE A 6 -8.95 -3.38 8.99
CA ILE A 6 -8.60 -4.61 9.71
C ILE A 6 -7.26 -4.41 10.44
N ASN A 7 -7.08 -5.14 11.52
CA ASN A 7 -5.82 -5.13 12.27
C ASN A 7 -4.92 -6.31 11.89
N LEU A 8 -3.70 -6.31 12.39
CA LEU A 8 -2.71 -7.35 12.07
C LEU A 8 -3.10 -8.75 12.58
N THR A 9 -3.93 -8.82 13.62
CA THR A 9 -4.44 -10.10 14.12
C THR A 9 -5.49 -10.68 13.18
N GLU A 10 -6.37 -9.84 12.67
CA GLU A 10 -7.45 -10.24 11.75
C GLU A 10 -6.93 -10.64 10.37
N ILE A 11 -5.81 -10.05 9.95
CA ILE A 11 -5.31 -10.21 8.57
C ILE A 11 -5.05 -11.66 8.21
N LYS A 12 -4.48 -12.44 9.12
CA LYS A 12 -4.16 -13.86 8.88
C LYS A 12 -5.41 -14.67 8.52
N LYS A 13 -6.50 -14.46 9.27
CA LYS A 13 -7.78 -15.15 9.01
C LYS A 13 -8.37 -14.75 7.66
N ILE A 14 -8.34 -13.45 7.36
CA ILE A 14 -8.87 -12.92 6.11
C ILE A 14 -8.08 -13.45 4.91
N ILE A 15 -6.76 -13.42 4.97
CA ILE A 15 -5.91 -13.93 3.88
C ILE A 15 -6.13 -15.43 3.67
N THR A 16 -6.20 -16.21 4.73
CA THR A 16 -6.47 -17.64 4.64
C THR A 16 -7.80 -17.90 3.93
N LEU A 17 -8.85 -17.18 4.32
CA LEU A 17 -10.17 -17.32 3.69
C LEU A 17 -10.17 -16.93 2.21
N LEU A 18 -9.53 -15.82 1.87
CA LEU A 18 -9.44 -15.35 0.48
C LEU A 18 -8.69 -16.36 -0.40
N LYS A 19 -7.59 -16.90 0.10
CA LYS A 19 -6.81 -17.92 -0.64
C LYS A 19 -7.59 -19.22 -0.84
N ARG A 20 -8.34 -19.65 0.17
CA ARG A 20 -9.25 -20.82 0.03
C ARG A 20 -10.30 -20.61 -1.06
N LYS A 21 -10.75 -19.37 -1.25
CA LYS A 21 -11.71 -19.00 -2.31
C LYS A 21 -11.02 -18.70 -3.65
N ASN A 22 -9.74 -18.97 -3.80
CA ASN A 22 -8.93 -18.68 -4.98
C ASN A 22 -8.98 -17.21 -5.41
N LYS A 23 -9.11 -16.30 -4.44
CA LYS A 23 -9.09 -14.86 -4.73
C LYS A 23 -7.64 -14.37 -4.90
N LYS A 24 -7.40 -13.65 -5.97
CA LYS A 24 -6.11 -12.99 -6.19
C LYS A 24 -6.06 -11.68 -5.43
N ILE A 25 -5.01 -11.54 -4.62
CA ILE A 25 -4.80 -10.39 -3.74
C ILE A 25 -3.78 -9.45 -4.38
N VAL A 26 -4.13 -8.18 -4.44
CA VAL A 26 -3.24 -7.09 -4.86
C VAL A 26 -2.99 -6.20 -3.65
N GLN A 27 -1.74 -5.84 -3.42
CA GLN A 27 -1.35 -4.94 -2.33
C GLN A 27 -0.73 -3.67 -2.87
N CYS A 28 -1.15 -2.54 -2.33
CA CYS A 28 -0.45 -1.26 -2.43
C CYS A 28 -0.03 -0.83 -1.02
N HIS A 29 1.12 -0.20 -0.90
CA HIS A 29 1.65 0.28 0.38
C HIS A 29 2.10 1.73 0.27
N GLY A 30 1.83 2.53 1.28
CA GLY A 30 2.30 3.90 1.30
C GLY A 30 1.85 4.68 2.52
N VAL A 31 2.16 5.97 2.53
CA VAL A 31 1.75 6.91 3.58
C VAL A 31 0.30 7.36 3.35
N PHE A 32 -0.04 7.74 2.14
CA PHE A 32 -1.38 8.20 1.73
C PHE A 32 -1.91 9.33 2.62
N ASP A 33 -1.09 10.35 2.85
CA ASP A 33 -1.45 11.47 3.71
C ASP A 33 -2.58 12.30 3.08
N PHE A 34 -2.41 12.68 1.83
CA PHE A 34 -3.45 13.33 1.02
C PHE A 34 -3.76 12.47 -0.19
N LEU A 35 -5.01 12.01 -0.28
CA LEU A 35 -5.46 11.29 -1.47
C LEU A 35 -5.70 12.29 -2.61
N HIS A 36 -5.15 11.98 -3.76
CA HIS A 36 -5.32 12.77 -4.97
C HIS A 36 -5.55 11.86 -6.17
N LEU A 37 -5.81 12.45 -7.33
CA LEU A 37 -6.15 11.71 -8.55
C LEU A 37 -5.09 10.66 -8.92
N GLY A 38 -3.80 10.96 -8.69
CA GLY A 38 -2.71 10.02 -8.95
C GLY A 38 -2.86 8.73 -8.13
N HIS A 39 -3.20 8.84 -6.86
CA HIS A 39 -3.48 7.67 -6.01
C HIS A 39 -4.69 6.89 -6.52
N LEU A 40 -5.77 7.57 -6.89
CA LEU A 40 -6.98 6.91 -7.38
C LEU A 40 -6.71 6.14 -8.67
N LYS A 41 -5.98 6.72 -9.61
CA LYS A 41 -5.57 6.04 -10.84
C LYS A 41 -4.69 4.83 -10.56
N HIS A 42 -3.72 4.98 -9.66
CA HIS A 42 -2.85 3.89 -9.21
C HIS A 42 -3.66 2.72 -8.64
N PHE A 43 -4.61 2.99 -7.76
CA PHE A 43 -5.47 1.95 -7.17
C PHE A 43 -6.36 1.28 -8.21
N LYS A 44 -6.92 2.04 -9.16
CA LYS A 44 -7.72 1.48 -10.25
C LYS A 44 -6.90 0.53 -11.13
N THR A 45 -5.68 0.94 -11.47
CA THR A 45 -4.77 0.09 -12.24
C THR A 45 -4.37 -1.16 -11.46
N ALA A 46 -4.00 -0.99 -10.19
CA ALA A 46 -3.67 -2.11 -9.30
C ALA A 46 -4.82 -3.12 -9.21
N LYS A 47 -6.04 -2.66 -9.00
CA LYS A 47 -7.23 -3.51 -8.88
C LYS A 47 -7.44 -4.43 -10.07
N LYS A 48 -7.03 -4.02 -11.27
CA LYS A 48 -7.17 -4.83 -12.49
C LYS A 48 -6.35 -6.13 -12.44
N TYR A 49 -5.33 -6.21 -11.59
CA TYR A 49 -4.49 -7.40 -11.47
C TYR A 49 -5.11 -8.50 -10.61
N GLY A 50 -6.11 -8.19 -9.80
CA GLY A 50 -6.69 -9.20 -8.92
C GLY A 50 -8.11 -8.90 -8.47
N ASP A 51 -8.60 -9.74 -7.58
CA ASP A 51 -9.98 -9.68 -7.08
C ASP A 51 -10.10 -8.75 -5.85
N ILE A 52 -9.07 -8.72 -5.03
CA ILE A 52 -9.06 -8.04 -3.72
C ILE A 52 -7.91 -7.05 -3.68
N LEU A 53 -8.22 -5.78 -3.42
CA LEU A 53 -7.22 -4.73 -3.21
C LEU A 53 -7.08 -4.46 -1.72
N ILE A 54 -5.89 -4.68 -1.19
CA ILE A 54 -5.53 -4.39 0.20
C ILE A 54 -4.52 -3.25 0.20
N ILE A 55 -4.81 -2.21 0.96
CA ILE A 55 -3.89 -1.08 1.15
C ILE A 55 -3.26 -1.20 2.54
N SER A 56 -1.95 -1.27 2.60
CA SER A 56 -1.21 -1.18 3.86
C SER A 56 -0.62 0.21 4.03
N VAL A 57 -0.69 0.75 5.23
CA VAL A 57 -0.42 2.16 5.52
C VAL A 57 0.71 2.30 6.52
N THR A 58 1.65 3.20 6.24
CA THR A 58 2.77 3.50 7.13
C THR A 58 2.27 4.21 8.41
N PRO A 59 2.65 3.74 9.62
CA PRO A 59 2.27 4.40 10.86
C PRO A 59 2.86 5.80 10.98
N ASP A 60 2.20 6.68 11.75
CA ASP A 60 2.62 8.07 11.95
C ASP A 60 4.07 8.19 12.41
N GLU A 61 4.48 7.36 13.35
CA GLU A 61 5.81 7.38 13.98
C GLU A 61 6.97 7.13 13.00
N PHE A 62 6.71 6.48 11.87
CA PHE A 62 7.73 6.17 10.85
C PHE A 62 7.71 7.11 9.65
N ILE A 63 6.88 8.14 9.68
CA ILE A 63 6.80 9.10 8.57
C ILE A 63 7.83 10.21 8.77
N GLN A 64 8.75 10.33 7.82
CA GLN A 64 9.85 11.30 7.85
C GLN A 64 9.74 12.25 6.64
N LYS A 65 8.65 12.99 6.55
CA LYS A 65 8.39 13.92 5.45
C LYS A 65 8.58 15.39 5.81
N GLY A 66 9.14 15.65 7.00
CA GLY A 66 9.37 16.99 7.50
C GLY A 66 8.35 17.46 8.53
N PHE A 67 8.51 18.70 9.00
CA PHE A 67 7.67 19.32 10.03
C PHE A 67 6.19 19.36 9.56
N GLY A 68 5.28 19.06 10.47
CA GLY A 68 3.84 19.07 10.18
C GLY A 68 3.35 17.86 9.37
N ARG A 69 4.18 16.83 9.20
CA ARG A 69 3.81 15.62 8.44
C ARG A 69 3.90 14.37 9.33
N PRO A 70 2.92 13.42 9.26
CA PRO A 70 1.76 13.50 8.37
C PRO A 70 0.77 14.58 8.81
N TYR A 71 0.04 15.13 7.86
CA TYR A 71 -1.04 16.09 8.17
C TYR A 71 -2.22 15.38 8.81
N PHE A 72 -2.59 14.23 8.26
CA PHE A 72 -3.63 13.36 8.81
C PHE A 72 -2.99 12.21 9.59
N ASN A 73 -3.52 11.94 10.78
CA ASN A 73 -3.06 10.80 11.58
C ASN A 73 -3.44 9.47 10.95
N SER A 74 -2.90 8.38 11.48
CA SER A 74 -3.14 7.02 10.97
C SER A 74 -4.62 6.69 10.82
N GLU A 75 -5.42 6.99 11.84
CA GLU A 75 -6.85 6.71 11.84
C GLU A 75 -7.58 7.42 10.70
N GLN A 76 -7.32 8.71 10.53
CA GLN A 76 -7.92 9.51 9.45
C GLN A 76 -7.51 8.99 8.07
N ARG A 77 -6.25 8.58 7.90
CA ARG A 77 -5.75 8.03 6.63
C ARG A 77 -6.39 6.68 6.31
N LEU A 78 -6.54 5.83 7.31
CA LEU A 78 -7.23 4.54 7.15
C LEU A 78 -8.69 4.74 6.74
N GLU A 79 -9.40 5.64 7.40
CA GLU A 79 -10.81 5.94 7.08
C GLU A 79 -10.97 6.48 5.67
N SER A 80 -10.10 7.40 5.25
CA SER A 80 -10.14 7.96 3.90
C SER A 80 -9.98 6.87 2.83
N LEU A 81 -9.03 5.97 3.03
CA LEU A 81 -8.80 4.84 2.12
C LEU A 81 -9.97 3.84 2.13
N ALA A 82 -10.50 3.53 3.31
CA ALA A 82 -11.63 2.62 3.46
C ALA A 82 -12.90 3.15 2.81
N SER A 83 -13.03 4.46 2.67
CA SER A 83 -14.17 5.10 2.02
C SER A 83 -14.18 4.93 0.50
N LEU A 84 -13.07 4.52 -0.09
CA LEU A 84 -12.99 4.28 -1.53
C LEU A 84 -13.63 2.94 -1.87
N GLU A 85 -14.60 2.96 -2.78
CA GLU A 85 -15.32 1.75 -3.21
C GLU A 85 -14.37 0.66 -3.72
N ILE A 86 -13.33 1.05 -4.44
CA ILE A 86 -12.37 0.13 -5.07
C ILE A 86 -11.48 -0.60 -4.06
N VAL A 87 -11.34 -0.08 -2.85
CA VAL A 87 -10.51 -0.66 -1.79
C VAL A 87 -11.32 -1.68 -1.00
N ASP A 88 -10.81 -2.90 -0.88
CA ASP A 88 -11.49 -3.97 -0.14
C ASP A 88 -11.08 -3.99 1.33
N PHE A 89 -9.80 -3.84 1.63
CA PHE A 89 -9.29 -3.81 3.01
C PHE A 89 -8.17 -2.78 3.16
N VAL A 90 -8.09 -2.22 4.36
CA VAL A 90 -7.03 -1.29 4.76
C VAL A 90 -6.44 -1.78 6.09
N VAL A 91 -5.12 -1.80 6.19
CA VAL A 91 -4.42 -2.24 7.40
C VAL A 91 -3.29 -1.29 7.74
N LEU A 92 -3.15 -0.95 9.02
CA LEU A 92 -2.01 -0.17 9.51
C LEU A 92 -0.81 -1.11 9.70
N ASN A 93 0.31 -0.78 9.07
CA ASN A 93 1.56 -1.47 9.30
C ASN A 93 2.08 -1.15 10.72
N ASN A 94 2.97 -1.97 11.25
CA ASN A 94 3.58 -1.73 12.57
C ASN A 94 5.10 -1.64 12.49
N SER A 95 5.65 -1.44 11.29
CA SER A 95 7.09 -1.29 11.09
C SER A 95 7.38 -0.18 10.08
N LYS A 96 8.65 0.22 10.02
CA LYS A 96 9.11 1.30 9.16
C LYS A 96 8.97 0.98 7.67
N ASN A 97 9.20 -0.27 7.31
CA ASN A 97 9.14 -0.73 5.92
C ASN A 97 8.00 -1.73 5.70
N SER A 98 7.80 -2.11 4.45
CA SER A 98 6.69 -2.98 4.05
C SER A 98 7.02 -4.47 4.05
N VAL A 99 8.23 -4.88 4.42
CA VAL A 99 8.65 -6.29 4.31
C VAL A 99 7.75 -7.22 5.12
N ASP A 100 7.53 -6.93 6.40
CA ASP A 100 6.71 -7.77 7.27
C ASP A 100 5.26 -7.82 6.83
N ILE A 101 4.68 -6.68 6.43
CA ILE A 101 3.28 -6.64 5.99
C ILE A 101 3.08 -7.39 4.66
N ILE A 102 4.05 -7.35 3.76
CA ILE A 102 4.03 -8.17 2.53
C ILE A 102 3.99 -9.66 2.89
N LYS A 103 4.83 -10.08 3.83
CA LYS A 103 4.87 -11.48 4.27
C LYS A 103 3.60 -11.93 4.96
N ARG A 104 2.87 -11.03 5.60
CA ARG A 104 1.59 -11.32 6.24
C ARG A 104 0.45 -11.40 5.23
N ILE A 105 0.39 -10.44 4.30
CA ILE A 105 -0.65 -10.38 3.26
C ILE A 105 -0.45 -11.46 2.20
N LYS A 106 0.80 -11.77 1.88
CA LYS A 106 1.16 -12.74 0.82
C LYS A 106 0.44 -12.43 -0.49
N PRO A 107 0.54 -11.20 -1.02
CA PRO A 107 -0.20 -10.81 -2.21
C PRO A 107 0.30 -11.57 -3.44
N ASN A 108 -0.59 -11.77 -4.39
CA ASN A 108 -0.23 -12.26 -5.72
C ASN A 108 0.52 -11.17 -6.51
N TYR A 109 0.12 -9.91 -6.29
CA TYR A 109 0.73 -8.74 -6.92
C TYR A 109 0.94 -7.64 -5.90
N TYR A 110 2.13 -7.05 -5.91
CA TYR A 110 2.47 -5.88 -5.11
C TYR A 110 2.73 -4.73 -6.09
N CYS A 111 1.90 -3.69 -6.04
CA CYS A 111 1.92 -2.61 -7.02
C CYS A 111 2.57 -1.36 -6.45
N LYS A 112 3.54 -0.81 -7.18
CA LYS A 112 4.20 0.47 -6.90
C LYS A 112 4.01 1.42 -8.07
N GLY A 113 4.14 2.72 -7.83
CA GLY A 113 4.14 3.72 -8.87
C GLY A 113 5.38 3.61 -9.77
N LYS A 114 5.28 4.15 -10.98
CA LYS A 114 6.39 4.12 -11.96
C LYS A 114 7.67 4.81 -11.50
N GLU A 115 7.56 5.78 -10.58
CA GLU A 115 8.69 6.49 -10.00
C GLU A 115 9.65 5.59 -9.24
N TYR A 116 9.20 4.41 -8.83
CA TYR A 116 10.04 3.42 -8.12
C TYR A 116 10.65 2.37 -9.03
N LYS A 117 10.49 2.48 -10.35
CA LYS A 117 10.95 1.46 -11.31
C LYS A 117 12.47 1.39 -11.43
N ASN A 118 13.18 2.48 -11.17
CA ASN A 118 14.63 2.52 -11.28
C ASN A 118 15.30 2.11 -9.95
N PHE A 119 15.70 0.84 -9.84
CA PHE A 119 16.37 0.30 -8.66
C PHE A 119 17.73 0.95 -8.36
N LYS A 120 18.39 1.55 -9.35
CA LYS A 120 19.69 2.22 -9.16
C LYS A 120 19.56 3.51 -8.37
N GLU A 121 18.38 4.13 -8.37
CA GLU A 121 18.09 5.34 -7.62
C GLU A 121 17.51 5.06 -6.24
N ASP A 122 17.31 3.80 -5.87
CA ASP A 122 16.81 3.39 -4.56
C ASP A 122 17.96 3.44 -3.53
N ILE A 123 18.19 4.64 -2.98
CA ILE A 123 19.27 4.92 -2.01
C ILE A 123 19.10 4.08 -0.74
N THR A 124 17.87 3.79 -0.34
CA THR A 124 17.57 3.03 0.90
C THR A 124 17.64 1.52 0.71
N GLY A 125 17.62 1.03 -0.53
CA GLY A 125 17.53 -0.40 -0.83
C GLY A 125 16.17 -1.02 -0.52
N GLU A 126 15.15 -0.23 -0.20
CA GLU A 126 13.82 -0.71 0.19
C GLU A 126 13.15 -1.51 -0.91
N ILE A 127 13.26 -1.07 -2.17
CA ILE A 127 12.66 -1.78 -3.32
C ILE A 127 13.25 -3.18 -3.46
N LYS A 128 14.56 -3.32 -3.26
CA LYS A 128 15.21 -4.65 -3.29
C LYS A 128 14.68 -5.57 -2.19
N ASN A 129 14.48 -5.04 -1.00
CA ASN A 129 13.95 -5.78 0.14
C ASN A 129 12.48 -6.16 -0.10
N GLU A 130 11.69 -5.25 -0.65
CA GLU A 130 10.31 -5.51 -1.03
C GLU A 130 10.24 -6.61 -2.11
N LEU A 131 11.10 -6.53 -3.13
CA LEU A 131 11.17 -7.55 -4.19
C LEU A 131 11.49 -8.93 -3.62
N LYS A 132 12.44 -9.01 -2.70
CA LYS A 132 12.76 -10.29 -2.00
C LYS A 132 11.56 -10.79 -1.22
N ALA A 133 10.89 -9.92 -0.48
CA ALA A 133 9.72 -10.28 0.32
C ALA A 133 8.58 -10.81 -0.57
N ILE A 134 8.27 -10.10 -1.65
CA ILE A 134 7.19 -10.51 -2.56
C ILE A 134 7.49 -11.83 -3.27
N LYS A 135 8.73 -12.04 -3.70
CA LYS A 135 9.16 -13.31 -4.29
C LYS A 135 9.08 -14.46 -3.29
N SER A 136 9.43 -14.21 -2.03
CA SER A 136 9.38 -15.25 -0.97
C SER A 136 7.97 -15.78 -0.71
N VAL A 137 6.94 -15.01 -1.04
CA VAL A 137 5.54 -15.42 -0.88
C VAL A 137 4.86 -15.79 -2.21
N GLY A 138 5.66 -15.93 -3.28
CA GLY A 138 5.17 -16.34 -4.59
C GLY A 138 4.47 -15.27 -5.40
N GLY A 139 4.59 -14.01 -5.00
CA GLY A 139 3.97 -12.88 -5.69
C GLY A 139 4.89 -12.22 -6.71
N LYS A 140 4.35 -11.19 -7.37
CA LYS A 140 5.06 -10.39 -8.37
C LYS A 140 4.99 -8.91 -8.04
N LEU A 141 6.11 -8.21 -8.24
CA LEU A 141 6.18 -6.76 -8.16
C LEU A 141 5.75 -6.16 -9.51
N ILE A 142 4.77 -5.26 -9.47
CA ILE A 142 4.23 -4.59 -10.66
C ILE A 142 4.40 -3.09 -10.48
N PHE A 143 4.85 -2.41 -11.54
CA PHE A 143 4.89 -0.95 -11.58
C PHE A 143 3.73 -0.43 -12.43
N THR A 144 2.93 0.48 -11.86
CA THR A 144 1.87 1.14 -12.61
C THR A 144 2.48 2.31 -13.42
N ASN A 145 1.89 2.60 -14.58
CA ASN A 145 2.34 3.68 -15.46
C ASN A 145 1.48 4.93 -15.37
N ASP A 146 0.75 5.08 -14.27
CA ASP A 146 -0.13 6.21 -14.09
C ASP A 146 0.64 7.49 -13.78
N GLU A 147 0.06 8.64 -14.12
CA GLU A 147 0.60 9.93 -13.75
C GLU A 147 0.65 10.06 -12.22
N THR A 148 1.82 10.45 -11.69
CA THR A 148 2.04 10.54 -10.26
C THR A 148 2.10 11.99 -9.79
N HIS A 149 1.38 12.27 -8.68
CA HIS A 149 1.44 13.52 -7.95
C HIS A 149 1.78 13.23 -6.50
N SER A 150 2.96 13.62 -6.05
CA SER A 150 3.35 13.44 -4.65
C SER A 150 2.62 14.44 -3.75
N SER A 151 2.04 13.95 -2.64
CA SER A 151 1.47 14.82 -1.61
C SER A 151 2.50 15.80 -1.07
N SER A 152 3.76 15.37 -0.94
CA SER A 152 4.85 16.23 -0.47
C SER A 152 5.14 17.37 -1.45
N ILE A 153 5.08 17.13 -2.75
CA ILE A 153 5.24 18.17 -3.78
C ILE A 153 4.10 19.17 -3.69
N ILE A 154 2.87 18.70 -3.54
CA ILE A 154 1.68 19.56 -3.44
C ILE A 154 1.75 20.45 -2.20
N LEU A 155 2.10 19.88 -1.04
CA LEU A 155 2.11 20.59 0.24
C LEU A 155 3.31 21.52 0.42
N ASN A 156 4.41 21.29 -0.28
CA ASN A 156 5.64 22.06 -0.17
C ASN A 156 5.80 23.10 -1.30
N LYS A 157 4.72 23.42 -1.99
CA LYS A 157 4.73 24.35 -3.13
C LYS A 157 4.78 25.84 -2.75
N ASP A 158 4.79 26.18 -1.49
CA ASP A 158 4.85 27.59 -1.03
C ASP A 158 6.26 28.08 -0.78
#